data_babf6c98004f0b84cf56e8741b3c9558
#
_entry.id   babf6c98004f0b84cf56e8741b3c9558
#
_cell.length_a   1.000
_cell.length_b   1.000
_cell.length_c   1.000
_cell.angle_alpha   90.00
_cell.angle_beta   90.00
_cell.angle_gamma   90.00
#
_symmetry.space_group_name_H-M   'P 1'
#
loop_
_entity.id
_entity.type
_entity.pdbx_description
1 polymer ?
#
loop_
_entity_poly.entity_id
_entity_poly.type
_entity_poly.pdbx_seq_one_letter_code
_entity_poly.pdbx_strand_id
1 'polypeptide(L)'
;QKYPNKGSEEGKVVQNLLRNKEDKEHALKNEIDNALNRSTLIYCFNTTILNDTNYASEVQNLQKKMVSNVYNKRLQTQIPEAVAVQVVKEQNVSRLQSFFNSKEFAFFDTNGNFVGENLSVVEEVTHLIRNSFVAGSDLEAKLSGAPTGYAYGTILVTLSALLRAGRLAVKTPSQTNPI
;
A
#
# COMPACT_ATOMS: atom_id res chain seq x y z
N GLN A 1 48.25 -1.39 -1.73
CA GLN A 1 49.03 -0.61 -0.76
C GLN A 1 49.31 -1.50 0.44
N LYS A 2 50.60 -1.76 0.73
CA LYS A 2 50.97 -2.48 1.95
C LYS A 2 50.85 -1.50 3.12
N TYR A 3 49.93 -1.78 4.03
CA TYR A 3 49.86 -1.06 5.31
C TYR A 3 51.17 -1.30 6.08
N PRO A 4 51.73 -0.30 6.74
CA PRO A 4 52.93 -0.44 7.51
C PRO A 4 52.72 -1.49 8.62
N ASN A 5 53.81 -2.20 8.96
CA ASN A 5 53.76 -3.22 10.03
C ASN A 5 53.25 -2.56 11.33
N LYS A 6 52.25 -3.18 11.94
CA LYS A 6 51.60 -2.66 13.18
C LYS A 6 52.58 -2.34 14.31
N GLY A 7 53.74 -2.99 14.33
CA GLY A 7 54.78 -2.75 15.32
C GLY A 7 55.75 -1.60 15.00
N SER A 8 55.73 -1.06 13.77
CA SER A 8 56.57 0.08 13.41
C SER A 8 55.98 1.39 13.96
N GLU A 9 56.79 2.44 14.06
CA GLU A 9 56.33 3.76 14.53
C GLU A 9 55.26 4.32 13.59
N GLU A 10 55.40 4.16 12.28
CA GLU A 10 54.36 4.52 11.31
C GLU A 10 53.08 3.71 11.50
N GLY A 11 53.20 2.41 11.82
CA GLY A 11 52.08 1.54 12.10
C GLY A 11 51.29 1.98 13.36
N LYS A 12 52.00 2.41 14.38
CA LYS A 12 51.39 2.98 15.60
C LYS A 12 50.67 4.28 15.32
N VAL A 13 51.25 5.17 14.50
CA VAL A 13 50.61 6.41 14.10
C VAL A 13 49.33 6.14 13.30
N VAL A 14 49.34 5.21 12.35
CA VAL A 14 48.16 4.82 11.58
C VAL A 14 47.06 4.26 12.51
N GLN A 15 47.43 3.39 13.45
CA GLN A 15 46.47 2.86 14.41
C GLN A 15 45.81 3.96 15.30
N ASN A 16 46.63 4.92 15.76
CA ASN A 16 46.10 6.03 16.53
C ASN A 16 45.19 6.92 15.69
N LEU A 17 45.49 7.15 14.43
CA LEU A 17 44.62 7.92 13.53
C LEU A 17 43.30 7.19 13.25
N LEU A 18 43.36 5.86 13.05
CA LEU A 18 42.16 5.06 12.87
C LEU A 18 41.25 5.09 14.12
N ARG A 19 41.84 4.92 15.33
CA ARG A 19 41.09 5.02 16.59
C ARG A 19 40.46 6.40 16.74
N ASN A 20 41.23 7.47 16.54
CA ASN A 20 40.72 8.83 16.61
C ASN A 20 39.60 9.10 15.60
N LYS A 21 39.66 8.48 14.40
CA LYS A 21 38.59 8.56 13.41
C LYS A 21 37.34 7.87 13.95
N GLU A 22 37.44 6.64 14.44
CA GLU A 22 36.33 5.87 15.00
C GLU A 22 35.67 6.62 16.17
N ASP A 23 36.47 7.17 17.09
CA ASP A 23 35.98 7.94 18.24
C ASP A 23 35.20 9.19 17.77
N LYS A 24 35.69 9.89 16.75
CA LYS A 24 35.02 11.07 16.17
C LYS A 24 33.75 10.69 15.41
N GLU A 25 33.75 9.58 14.70
CA GLU A 25 32.54 9.06 14.03
C GLU A 25 31.45 8.71 15.04
N HIS A 26 31.83 8.05 16.17
CA HIS A 26 30.88 7.77 17.25
C HIS A 26 30.35 9.05 17.94
N ALA A 27 31.23 10.00 18.20
CA ALA A 27 30.81 11.27 18.80
C ALA A 27 29.85 12.05 17.87
N LEU A 28 30.18 12.13 16.57
CA LEU A 28 29.34 12.76 15.58
C LEU A 28 27.96 12.09 15.46
N LYS A 29 27.96 10.76 15.44
CA LYS A 29 26.69 10.01 15.41
C LYS A 29 25.82 10.32 16.63
N ASN A 30 26.41 10.31 17.82
CA ASN A 30 25.70 10.62 19.06
C ASN A 30 25.12 12.05 19.05
N GLU A 31 25.88 13.01 18.56
CA GLU A 31 25.41 14.40 18.44
C GLU A 31 24.24 14.53 17.44
N ILE A 32 24.34 13.83 16.30
CA ILE A 32 23.24 13.79 15.31
C ILE A 32 22.00 13.15 15.93
N ASP A 33 22.14 12.00 16.57
CA ASP A 33 21.02 11.30 17.21
C ASP A 33 20.37 12.17 18.30
N ASN A 34 21.17 12.85 19.13
CA ASN A 34 20.68 13.78 20.14
C ASN A 34 19.93 14.97 19.52
N ALA A 35 20.48 15.56 18.45
CA ALA A 35 19.84 16.68 17.76
C ALA A 35 18.50 16.26 17.15
N LEU A 36 18.45 15.08 16.52
CA LEU A 36 17.22 14.54 15.92
C LEU A 36 16.18 14.19 17.00
N ASN A 37 16.57 13.57 18.09
CA ASN A 37 15.66 13.19 19.19
C ASN A 37 15.10 14.39 19.97
N ARG A 38 15.65 15.59 19.79
CA ARG A 38 15.16 16.86 20.35
C ARG A 38 14.58 17.80 19.29
N SER A 39 14.41 17.32 18.07
CA SER A 39 13.88 18.13 16.98
C SER A 39 12.37 18.33 17.08
N THR A 40 11.85 19.13 16.18
CA THR A 40 10.42 19.38 16.02
C THR A 40 9.96 18.85 14.68
N LEU A 41 8.95 17.97 14.69
CA LEU A 41 8.30 17.47 13.49
C LEU A 41 7.06 18.34 13.19
N ILE A 42 6.93 18.82 11.96
CA ILE A 42 5.79 19.63 11.51
C ILE A 42 5.11 18.90 10.35
N TYR A 43 3.82 18.65 10.49
CA TYR A 43 2.99 18.04 9.44
C TYR A 43 1.58 18.63 9.44
N CYS A 44 1.11 19.13 8.31
CA CYS A 44 -0.23 19.74 8.16
C CYS A 44 -0.56 20.73 9.28
N PHE A 45 0.35 21.67 9.56
CA PHE A 45 0.26 22.68 10.63
C PHE A 45 0.25 22.11 12.06
N ASN A 46 0.35 20.82 12.24
CA ASN A 46 0.54 20.20 13.56
C ASN A 46 2.03 20.07 13.87
N THR A 47 2.37 20.43 15.09
CA THR A 47 3.75 20.44 15.60
C THR A 47 3.88 19.36 16.67
N THR A 48 4.87 18.48 16.53
CA THR A 48 5.25 17.46 17.53
C THR A 48 6.68 17.74 17.96
N ILE A 49 6.87 18.12 19.23
CA ILE A 49 8.19 18.33 19.83
C ILE A 49 8.69 16.99 20.35
N LEU A 50 9.89 16.59 19.91
CA LEU A 50 10.55 15.38 20.39
C LEU A 50 11.37 15.73 21.63
N ASN A 51 10.98 15.16 22.77
CA ASN A 51 11.69 15.34 24.04
C ASN A 51 12.45 14.05 24.37
N ASP A 52 13.64 13.90 23.78
CA ASP A 52 14.48 12.70 23.90
C ASP A 52 13.75 11.40 23.49
N THR A 53 12.74 11.52 22.62
CA THR A 53 12.04 10.37 22.02
C THR A 53 12.77 9.89 20.77
N ASN A 54 12.60 8.61 20.44
CA ASN A 54 13.22 8.03 19.27
C ASN A 54 12.67 8.67 17.98
N TYR A 55 13.47 9.53 17.35
CA TYR A 55 13.13 10.22 16.11
C TYR A 55 12.63 9.27 15.01
N ALA A 56 13.33 8.14 14.80
CA ALA A 56 12.97 7.21 13.74
C ALA A 56 11.56 6.62 13.93
N SER A 57 11.20 6.30 15.16
CA SER A 57 9.88 5.78 15.50
C SER A 57 8.79 6.83 15.28
N GLU A 58 9.03 8.08 15.67
CA GLU A 58 8.07 9.17 15.47
C GLU A 58 7.88 9.52 13.98
N VAL A 59 8.95 9.51 13.19
CA VAL A 59 8.87 9.67 11.74
C VAL A 59 8.06 8.54 11.11
N GLN A 60 8.27 7.28 11.51
CA GLN A 60 7.47 6.16 11.02
C GLN A 60 5.98 6.29 11.38
N ASN A 61 5.67 6.72 12.61
CA ASN A 61 4.30 6.96 13.04
C ASN A 61 3.65 8.07 12.20
N LEU A 62 4.38 9.14 11.95
CA LEU A 62 3.93 10.23 11.10
C LEU A 62 3.69 9.77 9.65
N GLN A 63 4.61 8.99 9.08
CA GLN A 63 4.44 8.41 7.74
C GLN A 63 3.18 7.52 7.65
N LYS A 64 2.94 6.64 8.63
CA LYS A 64 1.71 5.84 8.70
C LYS A 64 0.46 6.72 8.72
N LYS A 65 0.47 7.78 9.53
CA LYS A 65 -0.63 8.74 9.62
C LYS A 65 -0.85 9.48 8.29
N MET A 66 0.22 9.88 7.62
CA MET A 66 0.15 10.51 6.29
C MET A 66 -0.49 9.59 5.27
N VAL A 67 -0.03 8.33 5.18
CA VAL A 67 -0.59 7.33 4.27
C VAL A 67 -2.06 7.09 4.56
N SER A 68 -2.44 6.95 5.84
CA SER A 68 -3.84 6.74 6.22
C SER A 68 -4.75 7.94 5.89
N ASN A 69 -4.22 9.16 5.95
CA ASN A 69 -4.97 10.35 5.60
C ASN A 69 -5.18 10.46 4.08
N VAL A 70 -4.17 10.12 3.29
CA VAL A 70 -4.22 10.17 1.82
C VAL A 70 -5.06 9.03 1.26
N TYR A 71 -4.91 7.82 1.81
CA TYR A 71 -5.63 6.62 1.37
C TYR A 71 -6.69 6.21 2.40
N ASN A 72 -7.59 7.13 2.71
CA ASN A 72 -8.60 6.93 3.76
C ASN A 72 -9.72 5.94 3.39
N LYS A 73 -9.80 5.54 2.12
CA LYS A 73 -10.70 4.50 1.62
C LYS A 73 -9.99 3.17 1.29
N ARG A 74 -8.71 3.05 1.70
CA ARG A 74 -7.93 1.85 1.45
C ARG A 74 -8.53 0.65 2.19
N LEU A 75 -8.57 -0.50 1.50
CA LEU A 75 -8.92 -1.78 2.10
C LEU A 75 -7.77 -2.34 2.95
N GLN A 76 -8.10 -3.10 3.98
CA GLN A 76 -7.12 -3.74 4.87
C GLN A 76 -6.52 -5.00 4.25
N THR A 77 -7.29 -5.66 3.40
CA THR A 77 -6.89 -6.90 2.73
C THR A 77 -6.85 -6.72 1.22
N GLN A 78 -6.24 -7.67 0.54
CA GLN A 78 -6.16 -7.70 -0.92
C GLN A 78 -6.61 -9.07 -1.41
N ILE A 79 -7.17 -9.12 -2.60
CA ILE A 79 -7.58 -10.36 -3.25
C ILE A 79 -6.73 -10.58 -4.51
N PRO A 80 -6.21 -11.81 -4.76
CA PRO A 80 -5.38 -12.08 -5.94
C PRO A 80 -6.15 -11.94 -7.25
N GLU A 81 -5.51 -11.44 -8.29
CA GLU A 81 -6.12 -11.25 -9.62
C GLU A 81 -6.62 -12.56 -10.25
N ALA A 82 -5.93 -13.70 -9.96
CA ALA A 82 -6.34 -15.02 -10.46
C ALA A 82 -7.77 -15.40 -10.05
N VAL A 83 -8.28 -14.84 -8.94
CA VAL A 83 -9.66 -15.06 -8.48
C VAL A 83 -10.67 -14.44 -9.45
N ALA A 84 -10.34 -13.37 -10.16
CA ALA A 84 -11.24 -12.73 -11.11
C ALA A 84 -11.67 -13.70 -12.23
N VAL A 85 -10.72 -14.46 -12.77
CA VAL A 85 -10.99 -15.48 -13.80
C VAL A 85 -11.87 -16.58 -13.25
N GLN A 86 -11.63 -17.01 -12.01
CA GLN A 86 -12.43 -18.02 -11.34
C GLN A 86 -13.87 -17.54 -11.12
N VAL A 87 -14.05 -16.30 -10.66
CA VAL A 87 -15.39 -15.70 -10.48
C VAL A 87 -16.23 -15.74 -11.76
N VAL A 88 -15.62 -15.51 -12.91
CA VAL A 88 -16.35 -15.54 -14.20
C VAL A 88 -16.60 -16.97 -14.68
N LYS A 89 -15.62 -17.89 -14.51
CA LYS A 89 -15.66 -19.24 -15.11
C LYS A 89 -16.35 -20.29 -14.25
N GLU A 90 -16.28 -20.17 -12.92
CA GLU A 90 -16.85 -21.20 -12.04
C GLU A 90 -18.38 -21.24 -12.15
N GLN A 91 -18.92 -22.44 -12.36
CA GLN A 91 -20.38 -22.64 -12.37
C GLN A 91 -20.98 -22.33 -10.99
N ASN A 92 -20.31 -22.79 -9.93
CA ASN A 92 -20.75 -22.56 -8.56
C ASN A 92 -19.74 -21.68 -7.80
N VAL A 93 -20.07 -20.42 -7.65
CA VAL A 93 -19.24 -19.42 -7.00
C VAL A 93 -19.08 -19.64 -5.49
N SER A 94 -19.97 -20.47 -4.89
CA SER A 94 -19.83 -20.84 -3.47
C SER A 94 -18.52 -21.60 -3.17
N ARG A 95 -17.87 -22.18 -4.17
CA ARG A 95 -16.53 -22.77 -4.04
C ARG A 95 -15.43 -21.75 -3.78
N LEU A 96 -15.69 -20.48 -4.06
CA LEU A 96 -14.76 -19.37 -3.86
C LEU A 96 -14.97 -18.64 -2.53
N GLN A 97 -15.79 -19.18 -1.64
CA GLN A 97 -16.12 -18.55 -0.34
C GLN A 97 -14.90 -18.22 0.52
N SER A 98 -13.81 -19.00 0.40
CA SER A 98 -12.56 -18.70 1.11
C SER A 98 -11.97 -17.33 0.76
N PHE A 99 -12.27 -16.79 -0.42
CA PHE A 99 -11.87 -15.46 -0.86
C PHE A 99 -12.87 -14.38 -0.47
N PHE A 100 -14.15 -14.76 -0.18
CA PHE A 100 -15.26 -13.84 0.06
C PHE A 100 -15.76 -13.85 1.51
N ASN A 101 -15.03 -14.46 2.43
CA ASN A 101 -15.39 -14.52 3.85
C ASN A 101 -15.03 -13.25 4.64
N SER A 102 -14.29 -12.31 4.06
CA SER A 102 -14.00 -11.03 4.69
C SER A 102 -15.14 -10.04 4.49
N LYS A 103 -15.30 -9.10 5.43
CA LYS A 103 -16.31 -8.03 5.31
C LYS A 103 -16.07 -7.11 4.11
N GLU A 104 -14.85 -7.06 3.60
CA GLU A 104 -14.47 -6.20 2.47
C GLU A 104 -14.81 -6.82 1.12
N PHE A 105 -14.90 -8.16 1.05
CA PHE A 105 -15.07 -8.93 -0.18
C PHE A 105 -16.24 -9.92 -0.15
N ALA A 106 -17.22 -9.72 0.71
CA ALA A 106 -18.40 -10.57 0.77
C ALA A 106 -19.34 -10.35 -0.44
N PHE A 107 -18.80 -10.59 -1.65
CA PHE A 107 -19.55 -10.40 -2.89
C PHE A 107 -20.72 -11.39 -3.04
N PHE A 108 -20.55 -12.62 -2.58
CA PHE A 108 -21.53 -13.70 -2.75
C PHE A 108 -21.82 -14.38 -1.41
N ASP A 109 -23.06 -14.78 -1.22
CA ASP A 109 -23.47 -15.63 -0.09
C ASP A 109 -23.08 -17.11 -0.31
N THR A 110 -23.36 -17.97 0.65
CA THR A 110 -23.09 -19.40 0.59
C THR A 110 -23.88 -20.13 -0.50
N ASN A 111 -24.97 -19.54 -1.00
CA ASN A 111 -25.78 -20.04 -2.10
C ASN A 111 -25.30 -19.53 -3.46
N GLY A 112 -24.32 -18.62 -3.48
CA GLY A 112 -23.79 -18.02 -4.69
C GLY A 112 -24.59 -16.81 -5.20
N ASN A 113 -25.52 -16.27 -4.40
CA ASN A 113 -26.22 -15.04 -4.74
C ASN A 113 -25.30 -13.84 -4.47
N PHE A 114 -25.38 -12.82 -5.32
CA PHE A 114 -24.65 -11.58 -5.11
C PHE A 114 -25.31 -10.77 -3.98
N VAL A 115 -24.50 -10.45 -2.96
CA VAL A 115 -24.90 -9.68 -1.76
C VAL A 115 -23.99 -8.47 -1.51
N GLY A 116 -23.14 -8.17 -2.47
CA GLY A 116 -22.06 -7.19 -2.34
C GLY A 116 -22.45 -5.74 -2.61
N GLU A 117 -23.75 -5.39 -2.76
CA GLU A 117 -24.18 -4.04 -3.14
C GLU A 117 -23.62 -2.94 -2.25
N ASN A 118 -23.51 -3.19 -0.94
CA ASN A 118 -23.11 -2.21 0.07
C ASN A 118 -21.59 -2.31 0.42
N LEU A 119 -20.82 -3.06 -0.34
CA LEU A 119 -19.37 -3.09 -0.15
C LEU A 119 -18.75 -1.79 -0.66
N SER A 120 -17.86 -1.20 0.12
CA SER A 120 -17.21 0.07 -0.25
C SER A 120 -16.50 0.00 -1.60
N VAL A 121 -15.88 -1.15 -1.92
CA VAL A 121 -15.23 -1.38 -3.21
C VAL A 121 -16.24 -1.39 -4.36
N VAL A 122 -17.44 -1.93 -4.15
CA VAL A 122 -18.52 -1.95 -5.15
C VAL A 122 -19.11 -0.55 -5.33
N GLU A 123 -19.32 0.17 -4.25
CA GLU A 123 -19.80 1.56 -4.30
C GLU A 123 -18.86 2.48 -5.07
N GLU A 124 -17.52 2.39 -4.81
CA GLU A 124 -16.52 3.20 -5.53
C GLU A 124 -16.47 2.86 -7.02
N VAL A 125 -16.48 1.58 -7.39
CA VAL A 125 -16.51 1.15 -8.79
C VAL A 125 -17.80 1.62 -9.47
N THR A 126 -18.95 1.38 -8.84
CA THR A 126 -20.26 1.75 -9.39
C THR A 126 -20.38 3.26 -9.56
N HIS A 127 -19.85 4.04 -8.62
CA HIS A 127 -19.83 5.49 -8.72
C HIS A 127 -19.07 5.99 -9.96
N LEU A 128 -17.95 5.34 -10.31
CA LEU A 128 -17.14 5.72 -11.46
C LEU A 128 -17.78 5.35 -12.82
N ILE A 129 -18.58 4.26 -12.86
CA ILE A 129 -19.18 3.75 -14.10
C ILE A 129 -20.65 4.12 -14.31
N ARG A 130 -21.25 4.84 -13.38
CA ARG A 130 -22.69 5.02 -13.16
C ARG A 130 -23.56 5.29 -14.39
N ASN A 131 -23.07 6.00 -15.40
CA ASN A 131 -23.88 6.39 -16.54
C ASN A 131 -23.09 6.41 -17.86
N SER A 132 -21.92 5.79 -17.91
CA SER A 132 -21.07 5.83 -19.11
C SER A 132 -20.14 4.62 -19.19
N PHE A 133 -19.74 4.28 -20.41
CA PHE A 133 -18.62 3.37 -20.60
C PHE A 133 -17.32 4.09 -20.21
N VAL A 134 -16.58 3.46 -19.30
CA VAL A 134 -15.28 3.93 -18.84
C VAL A 134 -14.21 2.94 -19.35
N ALA A 135 -13.11 3.44 -19.87
CA ALA A 135 -12.00 2.58 -20.26
C ALA A 135 -11.41 1.88 -19.03
N GLY A 136 -11.04 0.60 -19.17
CA GLY A 136 -10.49 -0.18 -18.06
C GLY A 136 -9.23 0.46 -17.47
N SER A 137 -8.36 1.04 -18.32
CA SER A 137 -7.17 1.79 -17.89
C SER A 137 -7.49 3.01 -17.04
N ASP A 138 -8.55 3.75 -17.38
CA ASP A 138 -8.95 4.94 -16.63
C ASP A 138 -9.56 4.55 -15.28
N LEU A 139 -10.32 3.44 -15.25
CA LEU A 139 -10.88 2.90 -14.03
C LEU A 139 -9.77 2.41 -13.08
N GLU A 140 -8.79 1.68 -13.61
CA GLU A 140 -7.61 1.24 -12.87
C GLU A 140 -6.85 2.43 -12.28
N ALA A 141 -6.51 3.44 -13.11
CA ALA A 141 -5.77 4.61 -12.67
C ALA A 141 -6.50 5.37 -11.54
N LYS A 142 -7.82 5.50 -11.63
CA LYS A 142 -8.63 6.17 -10.58
C LYS A 142 -8.71 5.37 -9.30
N LEU A 143 -8.88 4.05 -9.36
CA LEU A 143 -9.04 3.19 -8.20
C LEU A 143 -7.71 2.82 -7.54
N SER A 144 -6.61 2.76 -8.27
CA SER A 144 -5.27 2.55 -7.71
C SER A 144 -4.66 3.81 -7.09
N GLY A 145 -5.16 4.98 -7.48
CA GLY A 145 -4.77 6.27 -6.89
C GLY A 145 -5.46 6.56 -5.55
N ALA A 146 -5.12 7.73 -4.97
CA ALA A 146 -5.82 8.23 -3.80
C ALA A 146 -7.28 8.60 -4.15
N PRO A 147 -8.21 8.43 -3.24
CA PRO A 147 -8.10 8.00 -1.84
C PRO A 147 -8.20 6.49 -1.62
N THR A 148 -8.43 5.69 -2.65
CA THR A 148 -8.73 4.25 -2.57
C THR A 148 -7.46 3.39 -2.49
N GLY A 149 -6.52 3.55 -3.42
CA GLY A 149 -5.29 2.76 -3.45
C GLY A 149 -5.53 1.26 -3.63
N TYR A 150 -6.55 0.86 -4.41
CA TYR A 150 -6.89 -0.54 -4.59
C TYR A 150 -5.85 -1.27 -5.44
N ALA A 151 -5.48 -2.47 -5.00
CA ALA A 151 -4.63 -3.36 -5.80
C ALA A 151 -5.38 -3.81 -7.08
N TYR A 152 -4.64 -4.05 -8.15
CA TYR A 152 -5.19 -4.48 -9.44
C TYR A 152 -6.09 -5.71 -9.33
N GLY A 153 -5.67 -6.73 -8.55
CA GLY A 153 -6.50 -7.92 -8.29
C GLY A 153 -7.84 -7.59 -7.65
N THR A 154 -7.86 -6.64 -6.69
CA THR A 154 -9.11 -6.17 -6.05
C THR A 154 -10.05 -5.54 -7.08
N ILE A 155 -9.53 -4.70 -7.97
CA ILE A 155 -10.31 -4.04 -9.03
C ILE A 155 -10.90 -5.10 -9.97
N LEU A 156 -10.07 -6.01 -10.47
CA LEU A 156 -10.51 -7.06 -11.39
C LEU A 156 -11.55 -8.00 -10.77
N VAL A 157 -11.36 -8.44 -9.53
CA VAL A 157 -12.31 -9.34 -8.86
C VAL A 157 -13.65 -8.62 -8.63
N THR A 158 -13.63 -7.34 -8.26
CA THR A 158 -14.86 -6.55 -8.10
C THR A 158 -15.62 -6.43 -9.43
N LEU A 159 -14.92 -6.09 -10.51
CA LEU A 159 -15.53 -6.02 -11.85
C LEU A 159 -16.08 -7.37 -12.29
N SER A 160 -15.35 -8.47 -12.01
CA SER A 160 -15.80 -9.82 -12.33
C SER A 160 -17.04 -10.23 -11.53
N ALA A 161 -17.12 -9.83 -10.26
CA ALA A 161 -18.30 -10.06 -9.42
C ALA A 161 -19.52 -9.30 -9.92
N LEU A 162 -19.35 -8.03 -10.30
CA LEU A 162 -20.41 -7.21 -10.87
C LEU A 162 -20.87 -7.71 -12.24
N LEU A 163 -19.95 -8.15 -13.09
CA LEU A 163 -20.25 -8.74 -14.38
C LEU A 163 -21.07 -10.02 -14.20
N ARG A 164 -20.63 -10.93 -13.32
CA ARG A 164 -21.33 -12.16 -13.01
C ARG A 164 -22.74 -11.91 -12.43
N ALA A 165 -22.88 -10.89 -11.61
CA ALA A 165 -24.16 -10.47 -11.04
C ALA A 165 -25.09 -9.77 -12.04
N GLY A 166 -24.66 -9.56 -13.30
CA GLY A 166 -25.42 -8.80 -14.29
C GLY A 166 -25.58 -7.32 -13.95
N ARG A 167 -24.72 -6.78 -13.09
CA ARG A 167 -24.70 -5.36 -12.67
C ARG A 167 -23.75 -4.51 -13.51
N LEU A 168 -22.91 -5.16 -14.30
CA LEU A 168 -21.92 -4.53 -15.18
C LEU A 168 -22.02 -5.16 -16.57
N ALA A 169 -21.93 -4.33 -17.59
CA ALA A 169 -21.77 -4.76 -18.98
C ALA A 169 -20.39 -4.35 -19.49
N VAL A 170 -19.76 -5.22 -20.26
CA VAL A 170 -18.44 -4.97 -20.84
C VAL A 170 -18.58 -4.85 -22.36
N LYS A 171 -17.87 -3.91 -22.94
CA LYS A 171 -17.80 -3.69 -24.39
C LYS A 171 -16.36 -3.65 -24.85
N THR A 172 -16.01 -4.45 -25.85
CA THR A 172 -14.72 -4.29 -26.53
C THR A 172 -14.83 -3.22 -27.63
N PRO A 173 -13.72 -2.56 -28.02
CA PRO A 173 -13.75 -1.53 -29.05
C PRO A 173 -14.34 -1.99 -30.39
N SER A 174 -14.27 -3.29 -30.68
CA SER A 174 -14.80 -3.90 -31.91
C SER A 174 -16.28 -4.32 -31.83
N GLN A 175 -16.91 -4.22 -30.66
CA GLN A 175 -18.29 -4.66 -30.47
C GLN A 175 -19.28 -3.49 -30.50
N THR A 176 -20.38 -3.68 -31.22
CA THR A 176 -21.48 -2.72 -31.27
C THR A 176 -22.37 -2.81 -30.05
N ASN A 177 -22.59 -4.02 -29.52
CA ASN A 177 -23.41 -4.28 -28.34
C ASN A 177 -22.55 -4.78 -27.16
N PRO A 178 -22.86 -4.37 -25.93
CA PRO A 178 -22.19 -4.87 -24.73
C PRO A 178 -22.57 -6.34 -24.45
N ILE A 179 -21.67 -7.05 -23.78
CA ILE A 179 -21.89 -8.38 -23.23
C ILE A 179 -22.29 -8.27 -21.78
#